data_7633f109dd7e111b667ef3c4b6804df8
#
_entry.id   7633f109dd7e111b667ef3c4b6804df8
#
_cell.length_a   1.000
_cell.length_b   1.000
_cell.length_c   1.000
_cell.angle_alpha   90.00
_cell.angle_beta   90.00
_cell.angle_gamma   90.00
#
_symmetry.space_group_name_H-M   'P 1'
#
loop_
_entity.id
_entity.type
_entity.pdbx_description
1 polymer ?
#
loop_
_entity_poly.entity_id
_entity_poly.type
_entity_poly.pdbx_seq_one_letter_code
_entity_poly.pdbx_strand_id
1 'polypeptide(L)'
;MTDSAKNPVSVSIIGGSGYTGAELMRLIAKHPHFRLFQVVANRNAGKKVEDIFPHLRHLNLPDFITFEEMNFDGIGLIFCALPHATSQEIIIKIPDGMKIIDLSADFRLESIEEYERWYGQKHIAHSLQEKAVYGLTEIYQKKIKKGSLIACTGCNSAATLYPILPLLKEGVITNDNLTINLGAGVSGAGRDAKQNIIHAEVSEGVKPYNVGKHRHIAELEQEFKKASNKKIDITFIPHLLPQNRGVIVSIPLSLPASLVHKTLEIFYEDSPFIIILPIEEVPATQHVRGSNFCHIGVVSDYNKNRSVVISVLDNLIKGSAGQAIQNANIMFDFCETSGLLESPIFP
;
A
#
# COMPACT_ATOMS: atom_id res chain seq x y z
N MET A 1 -23.20 -16.42 8.92
CA MET A 1 -24.05 -16.25 7.72
C MET A 1 -23.36 -17.02 6.62
N THR A 2 -23.98 -18.04 6.08
CA THR A 2 -23.42 -18.89 5.01
C THR A 2 -23.39 -18.07 3.74
N ASP A 3 -22.19 -17.74 3.29
CA ASP A 3 -21.94 -17.07 2.02
C ASP A 3 -22.44 -18.00 0.89
N SER A 4 -23.58 -17.64 0.29
CA SER A 4 -24.13 -18.40 -0.85
C SER A 4 -23.10 -18.34 -1.96
N ALA A 5 -22.67 -19.49 -2.46
CA ALA A 5 -21.66 -19.68 -3.49
C ALA A 5 -22.00 -18.87 -4.78
N LYS A 6 -21.66 -17.58 -4.76
CA LYS A 6 -21.53 -16.78 -5.98
C LYS A 6 -20.29 -17.31 -6.71
N ASN A 7 -20.37 -17.48 -8.02
CA ASN A 7 -19.21 -17.80 -8.84
C ASN A 7 -18.09 -16.80 -8.52
N PRO A 8 -16.84 -17.27 -8.31
CA PRO A 8 -15.73 -16.37 -7.99
C PRO A 8 -15.54 -15.33 -9.10
N VAL A 9 -15.23 -14.11 -8.71
CA VAL A 9 -14.93 -13.00 -9.63
C VAL A 9 -13.62 -13.30 -10.34
N SER A 10 -13.64 -13.35 -11.66
CA SER A 10 -12.42 -13.48 -12.47
C SER A 10 -11.60 -12.21 -12.38
N VAL A 11 -10.32 -12.32 -12.01
CA VAL A 11 -9.42 -11.20 -11.87
C VAL A 11 -8.19 -11.37 -12.75
N SER A 12 -7.66 -10.26 -13.25
CA SER A 12 -6.43 -10.24 -14.04
C SER A 12 -5.41 -9.31 -13.41
N ILE A 13 -4.12 -9.62 -13.59
CA ILE A 13 -3.01 -8.83 -13.08
C ILE A 13 -2.21 -8.30 -14.26
N ILE A 14 -2.04 -7.00 -14.37
CA ILE A 14 -1.12 -6.34 -15.31
C ILE A 14 0.14 -5.92 -14.56
N GLY A 15 1.32 -6.32 -15.05
CA GLY A 15 2.59 -6.12 -14.35
C GLY A 15 2.95 -7.27 -13.39
N GLY A 16 2.50 -8.50 -13.70
CA GLY A 16 2.59 -9.66 -12.83
C GLY A 16 4.00 -10.15 -12.49
N SER A 17 5.06 -9.73 -13.21
CA SER A 17 6.42 -10.23 -12.98
C SER A 17 7.23 -9.49 -11.90
N GLY A 18 6.65 -8.48 -11.24
CA GLY A 18 7.22 -7.78 -10.08
C GLY A 18 6.93 -8.46 -8.74
N TYR A 19 7.51 -7.96 -7.64
CA TYR A 19 7.24 -8.47 -6.28
C TYR A 19 5.76 -8.33 -5.90
N THR A 20 5.16 -7.19 -6.19
CA THR A 20 3.72 -6.94 -5.95
C THR A 20 2.84 -7.92 -6.74
N GLY A 21 3.19 -8.19 -8.01
CA GLY A 21 2.49 -9.18 -8.82
C GLY A 21 2.57 -10.60 -8.24
N ALA A 22 3.75 -11.00 -7.76
CA ALA A 22 3.93 -12.29 -7.09
C ALA A 22 3.05 -12.41 -5.82
N GLU A 23 2.99 -11.36 -5.01
CA GLU A 23 2.14 -11.33 -3.82
C GLU A 23 0.65 -11.34 -4.16
N LEU A 24 0.23 -10.59 -5.18
CA LEU A 24 -1.16 -10.66 -5.67
C LEU A 24 -1.53 -12.08 -6.10
N MET A 25 -0.68 -12.74 -6.90
CA MET A 25 -0.91 -14.13 -7.33
C MET A 25 -1.03 -15.08 -6.14
N ARG A 26 -0.13 -14.95 -5.14
CA ARG A 26 -0.14 -15.77 -3.92
C ARG A 26 -1.42 -15.59 -3.11
N LEU A 27 -1.88 -14.35 -2.93
CA LEU A 27 -3.07 -14.02 -2.16
C LEU A 27 -4.34 -14.44 -2.90
N ILE A 28 -4.46 -14.14 -4.21
CA ILE A 28 -5.62 -14.50 -5.02
C ILE A 28 -5.81 -16.01 -5.12
N ALA A 29 -4.71 -16.79 -5.21
CA ALA A 29 -4.79 -18.26 -5.33
C ALA A 29 -5.49 -18.93 -4.14
N LYS A 30 -5.51 -18.28 -2.98
CA LYS A 30 -6.18 -18.77 -1.76
C LYS A 30 -7.45 -18.00 -1.43
N HIS A 31 -7.82 -17.03 -2.25
CA HIS A 31 -8.95 -16.15 -1.96
C HIS A 31 -10.29 -16.84 -2.21
N PRO A 32 -11.26 -16.79 -1.29
CA PRO A 32 -12.53 -17.52 -1.45
C PRO A 32 -13.43 -16.99 -2.57
N HIS A 33 -13.26 -15.71 -2.97
CA HIS A 33 -14.16 -15.04 -3.91
C HIS A 33 -13.48 -14.54 -5.18
N PHE A 34 -12.16 -14.59 -5.29
CA PHE A 34 -11.42 -14.19 -6.49
C PHE A 34 -10.77 -15.40 -7.13
N ARG A 35 -10.75 -15.42 -8.47
CA ARG A 35 -10.03 -16.42 -9.26
C ARG A 35 -9.12 -15.72 -10.26
N LEU A 36 -7.84 -16.01 -10.21
CA LEU A 36 -6.89 -15.50 -11.18
C LEU A 36 -7.19 -16.08 -12.57
N PHE A 37 -7.41 -15.20 -13.55
CA PHE A 37 -7.74 -15.56 -14.92
C PHE A 37 -6.54 -15.36 -15.86
N GLN A 38 -5.89 -14.19 -15.81
CA GLN A 38 -4.75 -13.85 -16.67
C GLN A 38 -3.69 -13.07 -15.90
N VAL A 39 -2.44 -13.24 -16.33
CA VAL A 39 -1.30 -12.47 -15.79
C VAL A 39 -0.51 -11.88 -16.94
N VAL A 40 -0.50 -10.55 -17.03
CA VAL A 40 0.21 -9.81 -18.08
C VAL A 40 1.60 -9.41 -17.60
N ALA A 41 2.62 -9.76 -18.39
CA ALA A 41 4.00 -9.33 -18.15
C ALA A 41 4.80 -9.36 -19.46
N ASN A 42 4.72 -8.31 -20.27
CA ASN A 42 5.23 -8.25 -21.63
C ASN A 42 6.66 -8.81 -21.83
N ARG A 43 7.61 -8.49 -20.92
CA ARG A 43 9.00 -9.02 -20.99
C ARG A 43 9.10 -10.53 -20.70
N ASN A 44 8.07 -11.14 -20.13
CA ASN A 44 8.04 -12.54 -19.74
C ASN A 44 6.89 -13.30 -20.40
N ALA A 45 6.22 -12.72 -21.41
CA ALA A 45 5.14 -13.36 -22.14
C ALA A 45 5.61 -14.70 -22.73
N GLY A 46 4.72 -15.71 -22.67
CA GLY A 46 5.00 -17.08 -23.09
C GLY A 46 5.78 -17.94 -22.06
N LYS A 47 6.25 -17.34 -20.94
CA LYS A 47 6.88 -18.11 -19.85
C LYS A 47 5.85 -18.52 -18.81
N LYS A 48 6.11 -19.65 -18.15
CA LYS A 48 5.33 -20.05 -17.00
C LYS A 48 5.62 -19.17 -15.79
N VAL A 49 4.60 -18.94 -14.96
CA VAL A 49 4.80 -18.20 -13.71
C VAL A 49 5.84 -18.89 -12.82
N GLU A 50 5.84 -20.21 -12.78
CA GLU A 50 6.79 -21.01 -11.98
C GLU A 50 8.25 -20.88 -12.42
N ASP A 51 8.54 -20.54 -13.67
CA ASP A 51 9.90 -20.28 -14.15
C ASP A 51 10.47 -18.97 -13.62
N ILE A 52 9.59 -18.01 -13.36
CA ILE A 52 9.95 -16.68 -12.82
C ILE A 52 9.84 -16.66 -11.29
N PHE A 53 8.87 -17.39 -10.74
CA PHE A 53 8.55 -17.47 -9.31
C PHE A 53 8.42 -18.93 -8.85
N PRO A 54 9.54 -19.66 -8.69
CA PRO A 54 9.53 -21.11 -8.37
C PRO A 54 8.75 -21.47 -7.10
N HIS A 55 8.64 -20.53 -6.15
CA HIS A 55 7.88 -20.69 -4.91
C HIS A 55 6.35 -20.76 -5.10
N LEU A 56 5.85 -20.36 -6.29
CA LEU A 56 4.43 -20.43 -6.65
C LEU A 56 4.07 -21.68 -7.49
N ARG A 57 5.03 -22.57 -7.76
CA ARG A 57 4.87 -23.74 -8.66
C ARG A 57 3.66 -24.62 -8.32
N HIS A 58 3.37 -24.80 -7.04
CA HIS A 58 2.27 -25.63 -6.57
C HIS A 58 0.87 -25.07 -6.82
N LEU A 59 0.76 -23.81 -7.31
CA LEU A 59 -0.51 -23.12 -7.51
C LEU A 59 -1.10 -23.29 -8.90
N ASN A 60 -0.37 -23.86 -9.87
CA ASN A 60 -0.80 -24.06 -11.26
C ASN A 60 -1.41 -22.78 -11.87
N LEU A 61 -0.65 -21.68 -11.79
CA LEU A 61 -1.08 -20.38 -12.28
C LEU A 61 -1.00 -20.27 -13.81
N PRO A 62 -1.79 -19.39 -14.45
CA PRO A 62 -1.72 -19.18 -15.90
C PRO A 62 -0.35 -18.63 -16.32
N ASP A 63 0.07 -18.94 -17.55
CA ASP A 63 1.30 -18.42 -18.13
C ASP A 63 1.22 -16.90 -18.32
N PHE A 64 2.37 -16.23 -18.38
CA PHE A 64 2.42 -14.81 -18.69
C PHE A 64 2.04 -14.56 -20.15
N ILE A 65 1.18 -13.56 -20.35
CA ILE A 65 0.79 -13.07 -21.69
C ILE A 65 1.21 -11.62 -21.88
N THR A 66 1.16 -11.13 -23.13
CA THR A 66 1.28 -9.70 -23.43
C THR A 66 -0.02 -8.96 -23.11
N PHE A 67 0.02 -7.63 -23.08
CA PHE A 67 -1.20 -6.82 -22.93
C PHE A 67 -2.12 -6.96 -24.15
N GLU A 68 -1.56 -7.11 -25.33
CA GLU A 68 -2.28 -7.27 -26.61
C GLU A 68 -3.04 -8.60 -26.68
N GLU A 69 -2.57 -9.64 -25.99
CA GLU A 69 -3.23 -10.95 -25.89
C GLU A 69 -4.31 -11.00 -24.83
N MET A 70 -4.46 -9.93 -24.04
CA MET A 70 -5.42 -9.90 -22.94
C MET A 70 -6.86 -9.93 -23.45
N ASN A 71 -7.63 -10.90 -22.99
CA ASN A 71 -9.06 -10.94 -23.20
C ASN A 71 -9.78 -10.29 -22.02
N PHE A 72 -10.61 -9.29 -22.29
CA PHE A 72 -11.39 -8.57 -21.26
C PHE A 72 -12.74 -9.22 -20.94
N ASP A 73 -13.19 -10.18 -21.73
CA ASP A 73 -14.49 -10.83 -21.54
C ASP A 73 -14.53 -11.61 -20.22
N GLY A 74 -15.55 -11.34 -19.42
CA GLY A 74 -15.77 -12.03 -18.15
C GLY A 74 -14.83 -11.63 -17.02
N ILE A 75 -13.93 -10.65 -17.21
CA ILE A 75 -13.11 -10.10 -16.13
C ILE A 75 -13.96 -9.16 -15.28
N GLY A 76 -13.98 -9.39 -13.98
CA GLY A 76 -14.65 -8.50 -13.02
C GLY A 76 -13.73 -7.45 -12.41
N LEU A 77 -12.40 -7.69 -12.36
CA LEU A 77 -11.44 -6.79 -11.74
C LEU A 77 -10.05 -6.93 -12.36
N ILE A 78 -9.36 -5.80 -12.51
CA ILE A 78 -7.98 -5.73 -12.98
C ILE A 78 -7.11 -5.08 -11.89
N PHE A 79 -6.02 -5.74 -11.50
CA PHE A 79 -4.95 -5.18 -10.70
C PHE A 79 -3.83 -4.69 -11.61
N CYS A 80 -3.46 -3.41 -11.51
CA CYS A 80 -2.33 -2.82 -12.24
C CYS A 80 -1.14 -2.68 -11.28
N ALA A 81 -0.14 -3.56 -11.41
CA ALA A 81 1.09 -3.57 -10.62
C ALA A 81 2.29 -3.10 -11.48
N LEU A 82 2.10 -2.02 -12.20
CA LEU A 82 3.06 -1.45 -13.15
C LEU A 82 4.01 -0.45 -12.46
N PRO A 83 5.19 -0.19 -13.05
CA PRO A 83 6.02 0.93 -12.63
C PRO A 83 5.29 2.27 -12.72
N HIS A 84 5.70 3.23 -11.89
CA HIS A 84 5.19 4.60 -11.98
C HIS A 84 5.40 5.18 -13.38
N ALA A 85 4.50 6.05 -13.79
CA ALA A 85 4.48 6.72 -15.09
C ALA A 85 4.15 5.82 -16.31
N THR A 86 3.88 4.53 -16.09
CA THR A 86 3.47 3.62 -17.17
C THR A 86 2.03 3.12 -17.00
N SER A 87 1.47 3.23 -15.80
CA SER A 87 0.13 2.71 -15.51
C SER A 87 -0.95 3.47 -16.25
N GLN A 88 -0.86 4.80 -16.32
CA GLN A 88 -1.83 5.63 -17.03
C GLN A 88 -1.92 5.28 -18.54
N GLU A 89 -0.80 4.99 -19.22
CA GLU A 89 -0.78 4.61 -20.63
C GLU A 89 -1.50 3.28 -20.90
N ILE A 90 -1.47 2.38 -19.92
CA ILE A 90 -2.13 1.08 -20.01
C ILE A 90 -3.60 1.20 -19.59
N ILE A 91 -3.90 1.91 -18.51
CA ILE A 91 -5.27 2.02 -18.00
C ILE A 91 -6.20 2.73 -19.01
N ILE A 92 -5.71 3.71 -19.76
CA ILE A 92 -6.46 4.36 -20.85
C ILE A 92 -6.95 3.35 -21.91
N LYS A 93 -6.22 2.25 -22.13
CA LYS A 93 -6.53 1.22 -23.13
C LYS A 93 -7.49 0.15 -22.60
N ILE A 94 -7.80 0.14 -21.31
CA ILE A 94 -8.74 -0.80 -20.70
C ILE A 94 -10.16 -0.34 -21.04
N PRO A 95 -11.06 -1.25 -21.44
CA PRO A 95 -12.45 -0.91 -21.75
C PRO A 95 -13.15 -0.19 -20.60
N ASP A 96 -14.02 0.76 -20.96
CA ASP A 96 -14.82 1.49 -19.98
C ASP A 96 -15.71 0.55 -19.14
N GLY A 97 -15.94 0.94 -17.89
CA GLY A 97 -16.79 0.20 -16.96
C GLY A 97 -16.08 -0.91 -16.19
N MET A 98 -14.82 -1.21 -16.50
CA MET A 98 -14.02 -2.17 -15.75
C MET A 98 -13.67 -1.63 -14.35
N LYS A 99 -13.67 -2.50 -13.33
CA LYS A 99 -13.12 -2.19 -12.02
C LYS A 99 -11.61 -2.36 -12.05
N ILE A 100 -10.88 -1.34 -11.58
CA ILE A 100 -9.42 -1.31 -11.63
C ILE A 100 -8.87 -0.92 -10.26
N ILE A 101 -7.84 -1.62 -9.81
CA ILE A 101 -7.03 -1.25 -8.66
C ILE A 101 -5.61 -1.01 -9.14
N ASP A 102 -5.18 0.24 -9.12
CA ASP A 102 -3.84 0.66 -9.50
C ASP A 102 -2.91 0.71 -8.29
N LEU A 103 -1.82 -0.02 -8.34
CA LEU A 103 -0.78 -0.05 -7.31
C LEU A 103 0.42 0.84 -7.66
N SER A 104 0.36 1.50 -8.83
CA SER A 104 1.33 2.53 -9.19
C SER A 104 1.07 3.83 -8.42
N ALA A 105 1.80 4.88 -8.73
CA ALA A 105 1.56 6.19 -8.12
C ALA A 105 0.76 7.14 -9.04
N ASP A 106 0.38 6.68 -10.22
CA ASP A 106 -0.09 7.56 -11.30
C ASP A 106 -1.43 8.25 -10.98
N PHE A 107 -2.26 7.63 -10.14
CA PHE A 107 -3.59 8.15 -9.80
C PHE A 107 -3.75 8.54 -8.32
N ARG A 108 -2.65 8.64 -7.54
CA ARG A 108 -2.72 8.92 -6.10
C ARG A 108 -2.97 10.39 -5.76
N LEU A 109 -2.43 11.30 -6.58
CA LEU A 109 -2.52 12.74 -6.34
C LEU A 109 -3.71 13.34 -7.09
N GLU A 110 -4.55 14.11 -6.38
CA GLU A 110 -5.72 14.76 -6.98
C GLU A 110 -5.32 15.90 -7.94
N SER A 111 -4.21 16.61 -7.64
CA SER A 111 -3.68 17.63 -8.54
C SER A 111 -2.74 17.04 -9.57
N ILE A 112 -3.05 17.30 -10.83
CA ILE A 112 -2.20 16.94 -11.98
C ILE A 112 -0.88 17.69 -11.93
N GLU A 113 -0.90 18.98 -11.54
CA GLU A 113 0.28 19.82 -11.41
C GLU A 113 1.25 19.26 -10.35
N GLU A 114 0.71 18.83 -9.20
CA GLU A 114 1.53 18.19 -8.16
C GLU A 114 2.09 16.83 -8.63
N TYR A 115 1.31 16.06 -9.39
CA TYR A 115 1.82 14.82 -10.00
C TYR A 115 3.00 15.13 -10.93
N GLU A 116 2.84 16.06 -11.87
CA GLU A 116 3.90 16.45 -12.81
C GLU A 116 5.14 16.98 -12.10
N ARG A 117 4.96 17.79 -11.05
CA ARG A 117 6.04 18.33 -10.23
C ARG A 117 6.86 17.23 -9.53
N TRP A 118 6.18 16.24 -8.92
CA TRP A 118 6.85 15.22 -8.13
C TRP A 118 7.35 14.02 -8.93
N TYR A 119 6.70 13.71 -10.04
CA TYR A 119 7.06 12.57 -10.89
C TYR A 119 7.86 12.96 -12.14
N GLY A 120 7.91 14.25 -12.48
CA GLY A 120 8.68 14.78 -13.62
C GLY A 120 8.15 14.33 -14.98
N GLN A 121 6.88 13.93 -15.06
CA GLN A 121 6.21 13.45 -16.26
C GLN A 121 4.80 14.01 -16.35
N LYS A 122 4.32 14.21 -17.59
CA LYS A 122 2.95 14.65 -17.83
C LYS A 122 1.94 13.58 -17.41
N HIS A 123 0.86 14.00 -16.80
CA HIS A 123 -0.29 13.14 -16.60
C HIS A 123 -1.19 13.17 -17.83
N ILE A 124 -1.42 12.02 -18.48
CA ILE A 124 -2.17 11.91 -19.75
C ILE A 124 -3.60 11.40 -19.58
N ALA A 125 -4.00 10.96 -18.38
CA ALA A 125 -5.28 10.33 -18.10
C ALA A 125 -6.16 11.19 -17.17
N HIS A 126 -6.36 12.48 -17.52
CA HIS A 126 -7.04 13.47 -16.66
C HIS A 126 -8.45 13.03 -16.24
N SER A 127 -9.26 12.55 -17.19
CA SER A 127 -10.63 12.12 -16.93
C SER A 127 -10.72 10.88 -16.01
N LEU A 128 -9.69 10.05 -15.99
CA LEU A 128 -9.58 8.92 -15.07
C LEU A 128 -9.10 9.40 -13.68
N GLN A 129 -8.20 10.39 -13.65
CA GLN A 129 -7.72 10.98 -12.40
C GLN A 129 -8.88 11.57 -11.59
N GLU A 130 -9.81 12.27 -12.21
CA GLU A 130 -11.00 12.84 -11.57
C GLU A 130 -11.89 11.77 -10.91
N LYS A 131 -11.88 10.54 -11.43
CA LYS A 131 -12.67 9.40 -10.94
C LYS A 131 -11.91 8.52 -9.94
N ALA A 132 -10.58 8.69 -9.85
CA ALA A 132 -9.75 7.86 -9.01
C ALA A 132 -10.04 8.10 -7.51
N VAL A 133 -10.15 7.02 -6.78
CA VAL A 133 -10.32 7.04 -5.32
C VAL A 133 -9.02 6.63 -4.66
N TYR A 134 -8.52 7.44 -3.73
CA TYR A 134 -7.33 7.10 -2.94
C TYR A 134 -7.60 5.88 -2.06
N GLY A 135 -6.84 4.82 -2.25
CA GLY A 135 -7.10 3.48 -1.74
C GLY A 135 -6.55 3.21 -0.33
N LEU A 136 -6.61 4.17 0.60
CA LEU A 136 -6.32 3.95 2.02
C LEU A 136 -7.59 3.39 2.68
N THR A 137 -7.68 2.08 2.78
CA THR A 137 -8.91 1.32 3.05
C THR A 137 -9.66 1.80 4.28
N GLU A 138 -9.01 1.87 5.43
CA GLU A 138 -9.62 2.20 6.73
C GLU A 138 -10.14 3.64 6.77
N ILE A 139 -9.62 4.51 5.92
CA ILE A 139 -9.98 5.93 5.88
C ILE A 139 -11.07 6.22 4.84
N TYR A 140 -11.04 5.52 3.71
CA TYR A 140 -11.88 5.83 2.54
C TYR A 140 -12.84 4.72 2.12
N GLN A 141 -13.16 3.77 3.01
CA GLN A 141 -13.99 2.60 2.74
C GLN A 141 -15.28 2.92 1.96
N LYS A 142 -16.03 3.95 2.37
CA LYS A 142 -17.27 4.35 1.70
C LYS A 142 -17.08 4.85 0.27
N LYS A 143 -15.95 5.51 -0.01
CA LYS A 143 -15.59 5.96 -1.37
C LYS A 143 -15.12 4.79 -2.23
N ILE A 144 -14.27 3.91 -1.66
CA ILE A 144 -13.74 2.70 -2.32
C ILE A 144 -14.89 1.78 -2.77
N LYS A 145 -15.89 1.57 -1.91
CA LYS A 145 -17.08 0.76 -2.24
C LYS A 145 -17.79 1.23 -3.52
N LYS A 146 -17.78 2.52 -3.80
CA LYS A 146 -18.44 3.15 -4.96
C LYS A 146 -17.51 3.39 -6.14
N GLY A 147 -16.20 3.27 -5.93
CA GLY A 147 -15.20 3.59 -6.93
C GLY A 147 -15.08 2.51 -8.01
N SER A 148 -14.69 2.90 -9.21
CA SER A 148 -14.30 2.00 -10.30
C SER A 148 -12.79 1.97 -10.51
N LEU A 149 -12.07 3.04 -10.19
CA LEU A 149 -10.61 3.13 -10.20
C LEU A 149 -10.11 3.48 -8.80
N ILE A 150 -9.38 2.56 -8.18
CA ILE A 150 -8.80 2.74 -6.85
C ILE A 150 -7.29 2.84 -6.98
N ALA A 151 -6.72 3.96 -6.53
CA ALA A 151 -5.29 4.20 -6.47
C ALA A 151 -4.74 3.79 -5.10
N CYS A 152 -4.12 2.61 -5.00
CA CYS A 152 -3.54 2.14 -3.74
C CYS A 152 -2.42 3.06 -3.26
N THR A 153 -2.36 3.28 -1.95
CA THR A 153 -1.34 4.12 -1.30
C THR A 153 0.07 3.59 -1.48
N GLY A 154 1.07 4.46 -1.38
CA GLY A 154 2.45 4.04 -1.21
C GLY A 154 2.69 3.39 0.17
N CYS A 155 3.57 2.39 0.26
CA CYS A 155 3.81 1.67 1.52
C CYS A 155 4.30 2.59 2.65
N ASN A 156 5.21 3.53 2.35
CA ASN A 156 5.70 4.50 3.33
C ASN A 156 4.61 5.51 3.72
N SER A 157 3.76 5.91 2.74
CA SER A 157 2.61 6.78 3.00
C SER A 157 1.61 6.07 3.91
N ALA A 158 1.24 4.82 3.62
CA ALA A 158 0.32 4.05 4.46
C ALA A 158 0.81 3.94 5.91
N ALA A 159 2.09 3.54 6.11
CA ALA A 159 2.70 3.43 7.44
C ALA A 159 2.68 4.75 8.22
N THR A 160 2.74 5.89 7.53
CA THR A 160 2.70 7.23 8.14
C THR A 160 1.28 7.74 8.35
N LEU A 161 0.39 7.49 7.37
CA LEU A 161 -0.98 7.99 7.40
C LEU A 161 -1.84 7.32 8.46
N TYR A 162 -1.67 6.01 8.67
CA TYR A 162 -2.44 5.29 9.69
C TYR A 162 -2.31 5.90 11.09
N PRO A 163 -1.12 6.19 11.62
CA PRO A 163 -1.03 6.80 12.95
C PRO A 163 -1.40 8.29 13.00
N ILE A 164 -1.27 9.04 11.90
CA ILE A 164 -1.37 10.50 11.94
C ILE A 164 -2.75 11.03 11.53
N LEU A 165 -3.42 10.40 10.54
CA LEU A 165 -4.72 10.90 10.08
C LEU A 165 -5.80 10.93 11.16
N PRO A 166 -5.94 9.93 12.06
CA PRO A 166 -6.89 10.03 13.16
C PRO A 166 -6.63 11.24 14.05
N LEU A 167 -5.38 11.48 14.41
CA LEU A 167 -4.99 12.58 15.30
C LEU A 167 -5.24 13.97 14.68
N LEU A 168 -5.09 14.08 13.36
CA LEU A 168 -5.42 15.29 12.62
C LEU A 168 -6.95 15.49 12.49
N LYS A 169 -7.69 14.44 12.19
CA LYS A 169 -9.16 14.49 12.06
C LYS A 169 -9.85 14.86 13.36
N GLU A 170 -9.35 14.35 14.48
CA GLU A 170 -9.87 14.63 15.82
C GLU A 170 -9.31 15.95 16.40
N GLY A 171 -8.47 16.68 15.65
CA GLY A 171 -7.89 17.95 16.07
C GLY A 171 -6.90 17.83 17.23
N VAL A 172 -6.37 16.64 17.50
CA VAL A 172 -5.38 16.37 18.57
C VAL A 172 -4.02 16.94 18.19
N ILE A 173 -3.61 16.78 16.92
CA ILE A 173 -2.42 17.45 16.39
C ILE A 173 -2.82 18.83 15.90
N THR A 174 -2.22 19.86 16.53
CA THR A 174 -2.43 21.28 16.18
C THR A 174 -1.21 21.95 15.58
N ASN A 175 -0.05 21.28 15.65
CA ASN A 175 1.21 21.81 15.13
C ASN A 175 1.23 21.80 13.60
N ASP A 176 1.91 22.79 13.03
CA ASP A 176 2.03 22.97 11.58
C ASP A 176 3.25 22.22 10.99
N ASN A 177 3.98 21.43 11.79
CA ASN A 177 5.11 20.64 11.33
C ASN A 177 5.16 19.24 11.98
N LEU A 178 5.62 18.27 11.18
CA LEU A 178 5.83 16.89 11.63
C LEU A 178 7.18 16.38 11.13
N THR A 179 7.95 15.76 12.02
CA THR A 179 9.17 15.03 11.66
C THR A 179 8.87 13.54 11.60
N ILE A 180 9.14 12.93 10.45
CA ILE A 180 8.83 11.53 10.16
C ILE A 180 10.13 10.80 9.86
N ASN A 181 10.59 9.96 10.78
CA ASN A 181 11.71 9.06 10.57
C ASN A 181 11.16 7.71 10.09
N LEU A 182 11.68 7.21 8.98
CA LEU A 182 11.18 6.00 8.36
C LEU A 182 12.33 5.08 7.96
N GLY A 183 12.17 3.79 8.24
CA GLY A 183 13.02 2.73 7.72
C GLY A 183 12.22 1.79 6.82
N ALA A 184 12.73 1.50 5.61
CA ALA A 184 12.08 0.64 4.64
C ALA A 184 12.99 -0.50 4.17
N GLY A 185 12.44 -1.69 4.02
CA GLY A 185 13.11 -2.83 3.43
C GLY A 185 13.35 -2.66 1.92
N VAL A 186 14.41 -3.29 1.43
CA VAL A 186 14.91 -3.13 0.04
C VAL A 186 13.91 -3.57 -1.04
N SER A 187 12.99 -4.48 -0.75
CA SER A 187 11.99 -4.90 -1.71
C SER A 187 11.06 -3.78 -2.17
N GLY A 188 10.96 -2.67 -1.41
CA GLY A 188 10.23 -1.47 -1.80
C GLY A 188 10.80 -0.75 -3.03
N ALA A 189 12.07 -1.00 -3.38
CA ALA A 189 12.70 -0.48 -4.59
C ALA A 189 12.35 -1.26 -5.88
N GLY A 190 11.58 -2.36 -5.76
CA GLY A 190 11.21 -3.23 -6.87
C GLY A 190 12.24 -4.33 -7.15
N ARG A 191 11.97 -5.14 -8.20
CA ARG A 191 12.75 -6.33 -8.54
C ARG A 191 13.90 -6.05 -9.52
N ASP A 192 13.88 -4.92 -10.19
CA ASP A 192 14.93 -4.57 -11.14
C ASP A 192 16.28 -4.38 -10.42
N ALA A 193 17.32 -5.01 -10.94
CA ALA A 193 18.67 -4.87 -10.40
C ALA A 193 19.20 -3.43 -10.59
N LYS A 194 19.58 -2.82 -9.48
CA LYS A 194 20.22 -1.50 -9.45
C LYS A 194 21.42 -1.57 -8.52
N GLN A 195 22.54 -0.96 -8.87
CA GLN A 195 23.77 -1.03 -8.10
C GLN A 195 23.55 -0.67 -6.62
N ASN A 196 22.81 0.38 -6.33
CA ASN A 196 22.60 0.88 -4.98
C ASN A 196 21.67 0.01 -4.10
N ILE A 197 21.14 -1.09 -4.63
CA ILE A 197 20.26 -2.06 -3.91
C ILE A 197 20.71 -3.51 -4.08
N ILE A 198 21.90 -3.78 -4.65
CA ILE A 198 22.47 -5.13 -4.64
C ILE A 198 22.93 -5.50 -3.22
N HIS A 199 23.03 -6.78 -2.94
CA HIS A 199 23.30 -7.31 -1.60
C HIS A 199 24.55 -6.67 -0.95
N ALA A 200 25.65 -6.56 -1.68
CA ALA A 200 26.89 -5.97 -1.19
C ALA A 200 26.78 -4.46 -0.81
N GLU A 201 25.81 -3.75 -1.38
CA GLU A 201 25.61 -2.31 -1.10
C GLU A 201 24.59 -2.05 0.03
N VAL A 202 23.73 -3.03 0.35
CA VAL A 202 22.65 -2.85 1.35
C VAL A 202 22.82 -3.71 2.59
N SER A 203 23.56 -4.82 2.49
CA SER A 203 23.84 -5.69 3.62
C SER A 203 24.67 -4.93 4.67
N GLU A 204 24.30 -5.07 5.94
CA GLU A 204 25.00 -4.47 7.09
C GLU A 204 25.04 -2.92 7.13
N GLY A 205 24.34 -2.25 6.18
CA GLY A 205 24.31 -0.78 6.10
C GLY A 205 22.90 -0.19 6.23
N VAL A 206 22.79 0.94 6.90
CA VAL A 206 21.58 1.77 6.93
C VAL A 206 21.89 3.12 6.31
N LYS A 207 21.09 3.53 5.33
CA LYS A 207 21.39 4.76 4.60
C LYS A 207 20.13 5.57 4.32
N PRO A 208 20.12 6.89 4.61
CA PRO A 208 19.02 7.76 4.19
C PRO A 208 19.00 7.89 2.67
N TYR A 209 17.80 8.04 2.10
CA TYR A 209 17.63 8.25 0.68
C TYR A 209 16.53 9.28 0.39
N ASN A 210 16.68 10.04 -0.70
CA ASN A 210 15.70 11.03 -1.15
C ASN A 210 15.19 11.99 -0.06
N VAL A 211 16.01 12.34 0.93
CA VAL A 211 15.64 13.29 2.00
C VAL A 211 15.23 14.63 1.36
N GLY A 212 14.07 15.16 1.76
CA GLY A 212 13.49 16.41 1.23
C GLY A 212 12.95 16.34 -0.21
N LYS A 213 13.00 15.17 -0.88
CA LYS A 213 12.52 15.00 -2.28
C LYS A 213 11.92 13.61 -2.55
N HIS A 214 11.47 12.95 -1.50
CA HIS A 214 10.79 11.67 -1.65
C HIS A 214 9.34 11.89 -2.13
N ARG A 215 8.93 11.18 -3.18
CA ARG A 215 7.61 11.36 -3.84
C ARG A 215 6.42 11.17 -2.90
N HIS A 216 6.55 10.33 -1.86
CA HIS A 216 5.48 10.13 -0.87
C HIS A 216 5.18 11.40 -0.04
N ILE A 217 6.05 12.41 -0.04
CA ILE A 217 5.75 13.70 0.62
C ILE A 217 4.47 14.30 0.03
N ALA A 218 4.29 14.25 -1.29
CA ALA A 218 3.10 14.76 -1.95
C ALA A 218 1.80 14.07 -1.48
N GLU A 219 1.84 12.73 -1.31
CA GLU A 219 0.71 11.97 -0.76
C GLU A 219 0.41 12.40 0.68
N LEU A 220 1.45 12.55 1.51
CA LEU A 220 1.30 12.95 2.92
C LEU A 220 0.76 14.37 3.04
N GLU A 221 1.30 15.33 2.29
CA GLU A 221 0.83 16.73 2.29
C GLU A 221 -0.65 16.81 1.87
N GLN A 222 -1.02 16.08 0.81
CA GLN A 222 -2.40 16.01 0.34
C GLN A 222 -3.34 15.48 1.43
N GLU A 223 -3.02 14.33 2.02
CA GLU A 223 -3.90 13.68 2.98
C GLU A 223 -3.94 14.41 4.34
N PHE A 224 -2.82 14.97 4.79
CA PHE A 224 -2.80 15.80 5.99
C PHE A 224 -3.61 17.07 5.82
N LYS A 225 -3.51 17.74 4.66
CA LYS A 225 -4.33 18.92 4.34
C LYS A 225 -5.83 18.58 4.34
N LYS A 226 -6.23 17.43 3.78
CA LYS A 226 -7.63 17.00 3.80
C LYS A 226 -8.14 16.69 5.21
N ALA A 227 -7.30 16.11 6.07
CA ALA A 227 -7.68 15.74 7.42
C ALA A 227 -7.77 16.94 8.38
N SER A 228 -6.87 17.92 8.25
CA SER A 228 -6.75 19.07 9.16
C SER A 228 -7.31 20.39 8.62
N ASN A 229 -7.63 20.46 7.31
CA ASN A 229 -7.92 21.71 6.59
C ASN A 229 -6.78 22.75 6.65
N LYS A 230 -5.55 22.32 6.98
CA LYS A 230 -4.35 23.16 7.08
C LYS A 230 -3.20 22.54 6.33
N LYS A 231 -2.24 23.37 5.92
CA LYS A 231 -0.95 22.89 5.46
C LYS A 231 -0.13 22.43 6.67
N ILE A 232 0.39 21.22 6.61
CA ILE A 232 1.33 20.67 7.60
C ILE A 232 2.68 20.54 6.89
N ASP A 233 3.71 21.18 7.41
CA ASP A 233 5.07 21.03 6.90
C ASP A 233 5.67 19.69 7.37
N ILE A 234 6.32 18.99 6.44
CA ILE A 234 6.81 17.62 6.69
C ILE A 234 8.33 17.58 6.54
N THR A 235 9.02 17.16 7.60
CA THR A 235 10.39 16.70 7.49
C THR A 235 10.40 15.18 7.37
N PHE A 236 10.58 14.68 6.16
CA PHE A 236 10.54 13.24 5.85
C PHE A 236 11.93 12.67 5.64
N ILE A 237 12.34 11.72 6.48
CA ILE A 237 13.70 11.15 6.52
C ILE A 237 13.62 9.64 6.34
N PRO A 238 13.52 9.14 5.10
CA PRO A 238 13.47 7.70 4.84
C PRO A 238 14.88 7.10 4.81
N HIS A 239 14.99 5.91 5.42
CA HIS A 239 16.22 5.09 5.43
C HIS A 239 15.96 3.76 4.75
N LEU A 240 16.92 3.30 3.95
CA LEU A 240 16.95 1.93 3.46
C LEU A 240 17.59 1.05 4.55
N LEU A 241 16.86 0.01 4.93
CA LEU A 241 17.30 -0.95 5.95
C LEU A 241 17.85 -2.23 5.29
N PRO A 242 18.82 -2.93 5.92
CA PRO A 242 19.36 -4.20 5.42
C PRO A 242 18.40 -5.37 5.71
N GLN A 243 17.15 -5.21 5.27
CA GLN A 243 16.10 -6.23 5.39
C GLN A 243 15.27 -6.28 4.10
N ASN A 244 14.70 -7.42 3.78
CA ASN A 244 13.89 -7.56 2.58
C ASN A 244 12.55 -6.84 2.70
N ARG A 245 11.82 -7.06 3.78
CA ARG A 245 10.44 -6.58 3.98
C ARG A 245 10.30 -5.83 5.29
N GLY A 246 9.31 -4.95 5.30
CA GLY A 246 8.89 -4.18 6.44
C GLY A 246 9.16 -2.69 6.29
N VAL A 247 8.24 -1.91 6.77
CA VAL A 247 8.40 -0.46 6.99
C VAL A 247 8.20 -0.20 8.47
N ILE A 248 9.06 0.63 9.04
CA ILE A 248 8.91 1.18 10.38
C ILE A 248 8.92 2.70 10.28
N VAL A 249 7.98 3.34 10.95
CA VAL A 249 7.90 4.81 11.04
C VAL A 249 7.92 5.21 12.51
N SER A 250 8.69 6.23 12.84
CA SER A 250 8.73 6.82 14.18
C SER A 250 8.49 8.33 14.09
N ILE A 251 7.46 8.81 14.80
CA ILE A 251 7.02 10.21 14.72
C ILE A 251 6.93 10.77 16.14
N PRO A 252 7.86 11.67 16.53
CA PRO A 252 7.77 12.37 17.80
C PRO A 252 6.64 13.40 17.78
N LEU A 253 5.84 13.41 18.84
CA LEU A 253 4.73 14.33 19.03
C LEU A 253 4.86 15.10 20.34
N SER A 254 4.48 16.39 20.33
CA SER A 254 4.41 17.22 21.54
C SER A 254 3.06 17.05 22.25
N LEU A 255 2.70 15.79 22.51
CA LEU A 255 1.43 15.35 23.08
C LEU A 255 1.67 14.19 24.07
N PRO A 256 0.91 14.11 25.18
CA PRO A 256 0.99 12.98 26.09
C PRO A 256 0.62 11.65 25.40
N ALA A 257 1.37 10.58 25.69
CA ALA A 257 1.13 9.26 25.13
C ALA A 257 -0.29 8.74 25.38
N SER A 258 -0.84 8.99 26.56
CA SER A 258 -2.20 8.55 26.91
C SER A 258 -3.29 9.18 26.01
N LEU A 259 -3.14 10.45 25.63
CA LEU A 259 -4.07 11.11 24.73
C LEU A 259 -3.97 10.52 23.30
N VAL A 260 -2.75 10.38 22.81
CA VAL A 260 -2.49 9.83 21.47
C VAL A 260 -2.98 8.39 21.37
N HIS A 261 -2.62 7.54 22.33
CA HIS A 261 -3.04 6.13 22.38
C HIS A 261 -4.56 6.00 22.38
N LYS A 262 -5.24 6.69 23.30
CA LYS A 262 -6.72 6.64 23.40
C LYS A 262 -7.41 7.07 22.12
N THR A 263 -6.91 8.11 21.45
CA THR A 263 -7.48 8.58 20.17
C THR A 263 -7.36 7.53 19.10
N LEU A 264 -6.18 6.89 18.97
CA LEU A 264 -5.96 5.83 17.99
C LEU A 264 -6.78 4.57 18.29
N GLU A 265 -6.87 4.18 19.55
CA GLU A 265 -7.64 3.02 20.00
C GLU A 265 -9.13 3.17 19.64
N ILE A 266 -9.74 4.32 19.95
CA ILE A 266 -11.14 4.60 19.61
C ILE A 266 -11.33 4.66 18.08
N PHE A 267 -10.42 5.31 17.36
CA PHE A 267 -10.58 5.48 15.91
C PHE A 267 -10.52 4.15 15.16
N TYR A 268 -9.70 3.20 15.62
CA TYR A 268 -9.49 1.90 14.97
C TYR A 268 -10.18 0.72 15.64
N GLU A 269 -11.13 0.96 16.56
CA GLU A 269 -11.84 -0.08 17.29
C GLU A 269 -12.43 -1.17 16.38
N ASP A 270 -13.00 -0.76 15.24
CA ASP A 270 -13.62 -1.67 14.26
C ASP A 270 -12.70 -2.06 13.09
N SER A 271 -11.42 -1.68 13.12
CA SER A 271 -10.49 -1.93 12.02
C SER A 271 -9.78 -3.28 12.17
N PRO A 272 -10.06 -4.27 11.31
CA PRO A 272 -9.55 -5.63 11.52
C PRO A 272 -8.03 -5.76 11.33
N PHE A 273 -7.38 -4.80 10.65
CA PHE A 273 -5.97 -4.89 10.30
C PHE A 273 -5.08 -3.85 10.95
N ILE A 274 -5.64 -2.89 11.69
CA ILE A 274 -4.86 -1.91 12.44
C ILE A 274 -4.91 -2.30 13.92
N ILE A 275 -3.78 -2.70 14.45
CA ILE A 275 -3.64 -3.16 15.83
C ILE A 275 -2.94 -2.08 16.64
N ILE A 276 -3.65 -1.47 17.58
CA ILE A 276 -3.06 -0.55 18.55
C ILE A 276 -2.53 -1.39 19.70
N LEU A 277 -1.20 -1.34 19.90
CA LEU A 277 -0.54 -2.08 20.98
C LEU A 277 -0.86 -1.45 22.34
N PRO A 278 -0.79 -2.20 23.44
CA PRO A 278 -0.84 -1.62 24.77
C PRO A 278 0.12 -0.45 24.90
N ILE A 279 -0.29 0.59 25.66
CA ILE A 279 0.53 1.78 25.87
C ILE A 279 1.92 1.40 26.41
N GLU A 280 2.98 2.06 25.94
CA GLU A 280 4.40 1.78 26.22
C GLU A 280 4.95 0.52 25.53
N GLU A 281 4.17 -0.24 24.78
CA GLU A 281 4.67 -1.32 23.93
C GLU A 281 5.12 -0.80 22.57
N VAL A 282 6.23 -1.37 22.05
CA VAL A 282 6.79 -1.00 20.74
C VAL A 282 6.62 -2.10 19.71
N PRO A 283 6.15 -1.79 18.50
CA PRO A 283 6.05 -2.76 17.42
C PRO A 283 7.41 -3.04 16.76
N ALA A 284 7.52 -4.19 16.09
CA ALA A 284 8.68 -4.54 15.28
C ALA A 284 8.25 -5.09 13.92
N THR A 285 9.06 -4.87 12.88
CA THR A 285 8.72 -5.27 11.49
C THR A 285 8.51 -6.77 11.32
N GLN A 286 9.20 -7.61 12.10
CA GLN A 286 9.00 -9.06 12.07
C GLN A 286 7.64 -9.51 12.62
N HIS A 287 6.96 -8.68 13.43
CA HIS A 287 5.65 -9.01 13.98
C HIS A 287 4.50 -8.82 12.98
N VAL A 288 4.78 -8.28 11.80
CA VAL A 288 3.77 -8.03 10.74
C VAL A 288 4.18 -8.63 9.39
N ARG A 289 5.38 -9.21 9.30
CA ARG A 289 5.95 -9.71 8.05
C ARG A 289 5.07 -10.79 7.40
N GLY A 290 4.77 -10.62 6.12
CA GLY A 290 3.95 -11.55 5.33
C GLY A 290 2.45 -11.46 5.59
N SER A 291 1.98 -10.53 6.43
CA SER A 291 0.57 -10.35 6.80
C SER A 291 0.01 -8.99 6.38
N ASN A 292 -1.32 -8.87 6.43
CA ASN A 292 -2.01 -7.60 6.16
C ASN A 292 -2.19 -6.73 7.41
N PHE A 293 -1.51 -7.05 8.51
CA PHE A 293 -1.59 -6.26 9.73
C PHE A 293 -0.65 -5.06 9.72
N CYS A 294 -1.09 -3.98 10.36
CA CYS A 294 -0.29 -2.83 10.74
C CYS A 294 -0.35 -2.72 12.27
N HIS A 295 0.79 -2.73 12.94
CA HIS A 295 0.86 -2.50 14.38
C HIS A 295 1.30 -1.08 14.67
N ILE A 296 0.61 -0.43 15.61
CA ILE A 296 0.90 0.94 16.04
C ILE A 296 1.11 0.93 17.55
N GLY A 297 2.29 1.37 17.99
CA GLY A 297 2.64 1.57 19.39
C GLY A 297 2.76 3.05 19.73
N VAL A 298 2.46 3.41 20.96
CA VAL A 298 2.60 4.77 21.48
C VAL A 298 3.36 4.72 22.79
N VAL A 299 4.51 5.38 22.83
CA VAL A 299 5.37 5.42 24.02
C VAL A 299 5.60 6.85 24.50
N SER A 300 5.70 7.02 25.83
CA SER A 300 6.06 8.31 26.41
C SER A 300 7.52 8.63 26.13
N ASP A 301 7.83 9.90 25.84
CA ASP A 301 9.20 10.40 25.94
C ASP A 301 9.56 10.55 27.43
N TYR A 302 10.87 10.71 27.74
CA TYR A 302 11.32 11.04 29.08
C TYR A 302 10.58 12.27 29.66
N ASN A 303 10.19 13.19 28.82
CA ASN A 303 9.22 14.25 29.13
C ASN A 303 7.80 13.74 28.85
N LYS A 304 7.06 13.40 29.89
CA LYS A 304 5.71 12.80 29.81
C LYS A 304 4.64 13.62 29.06
N ASN A 305 4.94 14.88 28.72
CA ASN A 305 4.09 15.71 27.85
C ASN A 305 4.40 15.50 26.36
N ARG A 306 5.29 14.56 26.05
CA ARG A 306 5.68 14.19 24.68
C ARG A 306 5.56 12.69 24.52
N SER A 307 5.35 12.28 23.30
CA SER A 307 5.28 10.86 22.93
C SER A 307 5.97 10.58 21.59
N VAL A 308 6.22 9.32 21.33
CA VAL A 308 6.60 8.82 19.99
C VAL A 308 5.58 7.81 19.56
N VAL A 309 4.99 8.03 18.39
CA VAL A 309 4.14 7.04 17.72
C VAL A 309 5.00 6.23 16.76
N ILE A 310 4.90 4.92 16.87
CA ILE A 310 5.66 3.97 16.04
C ILE A 310 4.68 3.09 15.29
N SER A 311 4.80 3.01 13.95
CA SER A 311 3.97 2.19 13.09
C SER A 311 4.82 1.24 12.27
N VAL A 312 4.39 -0.02 12.14
CA VAL A 312 5.04 -1.02 11.30
C VAL A 312 4.04 -1.75 10.43
N LEU A 313 4.44 -2.07 9.21
CA LEU A 313 3.69 -2.91 8.28
C LEU A 313 4.61 -3.65 7.30
N ASP A 314 4.13 -4.70 6.65
CA ASP A 314 4.83 -5.32 5.51
C ASP A 314 4.57 -4.48 4.25
N ASN A 315 5.65 -3.97 3.64
CA ASN A 315 5.57 -3.09 2.47
C ASN A 315 5.00 -3.76 1.22
N LEU A 316 5.06 -5.09 1.11
CA LEU A 316 4.52 -5.83 -0.03
C LEU A 316 3.09 -6.33 0.20
N ILE A 317 2.65 -6.43 1.46
CA ILE A 317 1.30 -6.89 1.81
C ILE A 317 0.44 -5.70 2.23
N LYS A 318 0.43 -5.25 3.48
CA LYS A 318 -0.38 -4.11 3.93
C LYS A 318 0.00 -2.81 3.21
N GLY A 319 1.26 -2.67 2.86
CA GLY A 319 1.75 -1.53 2.08
C GLY A 319 1.51 -1.63 0.56
N SER A 320 0.92 -2.73 0.04
CA SER A 320 0.78 -2.96 -1.40
C SER A 320 -0.33 -3.99 -1.73
N ALA A 321 0.05 -5.26 -2.01
CA ALA A 321 -0.85 -6.28 -2.52
C ALA A 321 -2.00 -6.63 -1.57
N GLY A 322 -1.75 -6.72 -0.27
CA GLY A 322 -2.77 -7.02 0.72
C GLY A 322 -3.81 -5.90 0.83
N GLN A 323 -3.38 -4.62 0.82
CA GLN A 323 -4.29 -3.48 0.77
C GLN A 323 -5.10 -3.46 -0.52
N ALA A 324 -4.50 -3.84 -1.66
CA ALA A 324 -5.21 -3.95 -2.92
C ALA A 324 -6.33 -5.00 -2.86
N ILE A 325 -6.07 -6.18 -2.29
CA ILE A 325 -7.08 -7.21 -2.05
C ILE A 325 -8.15 -6.71 -1.06
N GLN A 326 -7.76 -6.03 0.01
CA GLN A 326 -8.69 -5.43 0.98
C GLN A 326 -9.62 -4.40 0.30
N ASN A 327 -9.08 -3.53 -0.54
CA ASN A 327 -9.87 -2.62 -1.38
C ASN A 327 -10.82 -3.38 -2.32
N ALA A 328 -10.35 -4.45 -2.95
CA ALA A 328 -11.16 -5.30 -3.82
C ALA A 328 -12.33 -5.93 -3.06
N ASN A 329 -12.11 -6.44 -1.87
CA ASN A 329 -13.16 -6.99 -1.02
C ASN A 329 -14.28 -5.98 -0.80
N ILE A 330 -13.93 -4.74 -0.47
CA ILE A 330 -14.89 -3.65 -0.26
C ILE A 330 -15.61 -3.26 -1.55
N MET A 331 -14.90 -3.19 -2.69
CA MET A 331 -15.50 -2.89 -3.99
C MET A 331 -16.55 -3.91 -4.43
N PHE A 332 -16.44 -5.16 -3.98
CA PHE A 332 -17.36 -6.26 -4.33
C PHE A 332 -18.31 -6.63 -3.19
N ASP A 333 -18.32 -5.87 -2.10
CA ASP A 333 -19.17 -6.12 -0.92
C ASP A 333 -18.91 -7.48 -0.28
N PHE A 334 -17.66 -7.95 -0.33
CA PHE A 334 -17.20 -9.11 0.41
C PHE A 334 -16.76 -8.70 1.83
N CYS A 335 -16.62 -9.69 2.71
CA CYS A 335 -16.00 -9.43 4.01
C CYS A 335 -14.59 -8.86 3.79
N GLU A 336 -14.30 -7.73 4.42
CA GLU A 336 -13.02 -7.00 4.27
C GLU A 336 -11.79 -7.88 4.50
N THR A 337 -11.92 -8.85 5.40
CA THR A 337 -10.83 -9.76 5.79
C THR A 337 -10.66 -10.99 4.90
N SER A 338 -11.56 -11.20 3.92
CA SER A 338 -11.51 -12.38 3.05
C SER A 338 -10.14 -12.55 2.41
N GLY A 339 -9.52 -13.73 2.58
CA GLY A 339 -8.21 -14.09 2.02
C GLY A 339 -7.00 -13.36 2.63
N LEU A 340 -7.16 -12.63 3.77
CA LEU A 340 -6.11 -11.77 4.34
C LEU A 340 -5.77 -12.03 5.82
N LEU A 341 -6.41 -13.01 6.46
CA LEU A 341 -6.21 -13.31 7.89
C LEU A 341 -4.99 -14.20 8.19
N GLU A 342 -4.08 -14.39 7.24
CA GLU A 342 -2.86 -15.15 7.50
C GLU A 342 -2.02 -14.45 8.58
N SER A 343 -1.56 -15.23 9.56
CA SER A 343 -0.66 -14.75 10.62
C SER A 343 0.70 -14.33 10.06
N PRO A 344 1.38 -13.38 10.70
CA PRO A 344 2.75 -13.01 10.36
C PRO A 344 3.70 -14.21 10.40
N ILE A 345 4.70 -14.19 9.53
CA ILE A 345 5.79 -15.17 9.53
C ILE A 345 6.87 -14.69 10.49
N PHE A 346 7.11 -15.46 11.56
CA PHE A 346 8.12 -15.18 12.57
C PHE A 346 9.12 -16.33 12.68
N PRO A 347 10.42 -16.11 12.85
CA PRO A 347 11.14 -14.85 12.98
C PRO A 347 11.32 -14.05 11.68
#